data_b23670373c46ca02f8a96531d2f9d9a8
#
_entry.id   b23670373c46ca02f8a96531d2f9d9a8
#
_cell.length_a   1.000
_cell.length_b   1.000
_cell.length_c   1.000
_cell.angle_alpha   90.00
_cell.angle_beta   90.00
_cell.angle_gamma   90.00
#
_symmetry.space_group_name_H-M   'P 1'
#
loop_
_entity.id
_entity.type
_entity.pdbx_description
1 polymer ?
#
loop_
_entity_poly.entity_id
_entity_poly.type
_entity_poly.pdbx_seq_one_letter_code
_entity_poly.pdbx_strand_id
1 'polypeptide(L)'
;MIFSSIKSKLAVVSTFGTSLALTTNQAAASGTLVLKPDDFVGISFWLISMALVASTVFFFLERDRVSAKWKTSLTVSGLVTLVAAVHYFYMRDVWVTTGSTPTVFRYIDWLITVPLLMIEFYLILSAIAKVPTGVFWRLMIGTLIMLVGGYLGEAGYMNLWLAFGIGMAGWAYILYEIFAGEASKINAQKAPASVQSAFNTMRWIVTIGWAIYPLGYFFGYLTGSSPTNSANALNIIYNLADLLNKVAFGLIIWQVAVSETESAKK
;
A
#
# COMPACT_ATOMS: atom_id res chain seq x y z
N MET A 1 -35.05 1.17 -10.90
CA MET A 1 -33.93 0.80 -10.05
C MET A 1 -32.56 1.10 -10.67
N ILE A 2 -32.33 0.89 -11.95
CA ILE A 2 -31.02 1.12 -12.63
C ILE A 2 -30.64 2.61 -12.66
N PHE A 3 -31.59 3.51 -12.93
CA PHE A 3 -31.32 4.97 -13.03
C PHE A 3 -30.98 5.65 -11.69
N SER A 4 -31.45 5.12 -10.54
CA SER A 4 -31.10 5.66 -9.23
C SER A 4 -29.66 5.30 -8.82
N SER A 5 -29.19 4.12 -9.22
CA SER A 5 -27.82 3.67 -8.98
C SER A 5 -26.78 4.48 -9.78
N ILE A 6 -27.11 4.85 -11.01
CA ILE A 6 -26.21 5.66 -11.86
C ILE A 6 -26.09 7.09 -11.32
N LYS A 7 -27.17 7.69 -10.84
CA LYS A 7 -27.14 9.06 -10.27
C LYS A 7 -26.31 9.12 -8.98
N SER A 8 -26.37 8.10 -8.12
CA SER A 8 -25.55 8.06 -6.89
C SER A 8 -24.07 7.87 -7.20
N LYS A 9 -23.72 7.05 -8.20
CA LYS A 9 -22.33 6.84 -8.64
C LYS A 9 -21.74 8.09 -9.31
N LEU A 10 -22.52 8.81 -10.12
CA LEU A 10 -22.12 10.08 -10.72
C LEU A 10 -21.92 11.18 -9.66
N ALA A 11 -22.73 11.22 -8.61
CA ALA A 11 -22.55 12.16 -7.51
C ALA A 11 -21.25 11.91 -6.73
N VAL A 12 -20.89 10.66 -6.47
CA VAL A 12 -19.63 10.31 -5.81
C VAL A 12 -18.43 10.68 -6.68
N VAL A 13 -18.46 10.40 -7.98
CA VAL A 13 -17.38 10.77 -8.92
C VAL A 13 -17.28 12.30 -9.06
N SER A 14 -18.40 13.02 -9.07
CA SER A 14 -18.45 14.49 -9.11
C SER A 14 -17.87 15.12 -7.83
N THR A 15 -18.17 14.56 -6.65
CA THR A 15 -17.64 15.05 -5.37
C THR A 15 -16.13 14.80 -5.27
N PHE A 16 -15.65 13.65 -5.74
CA PHE A 16 -14.21 13.35 -5.84
C PHE A 16 -13.49 14.26 -6.83
N GLY A 17 -14.09 14.51 -7.99
CA GLY A 17 -13.53 15.41 -9.01
C GLY A 17 -13.42 16.85 -8.51
N THR A 18 -14.40 17.35 -7.76
CA THR A 18 -14.36 18.70 -7.18
C THR A 18 -13.36 18.82 -6.03
N SER A 19 -13.19 17.80 -5.18
CA SER A 19 -12.14 17.79 -4.13
C SER A 19 -10.74 17.75 -4.74
N LEU A 20 -10.53 16.95 -5.78
CA LEU A 20 -9.24 16.88 -6.48
C LEU A 20 -8.92 18.21 -7.21
N ALA A 21 -9.92 18.85 -7.82
CA ALA A 21 -9.77 20.15 -8.46
C ALA A 21 -9.50 21.29 -7.45
N LEU A 22 -10.06 21.22 -6.23
CA LEU A 22 -9.81 22.20 -5.17
C LEU A 22 -8.39 22.06 -4.60
N THR A 23 -7.87 20.85 -4.46
CA THR A 23 -6.48 20.63 -4.01
C THR A 23 -5.47 21.06 -5.08
N THR A 24 -5.75 20.84 -6.37
CA THR A 24 -4.89 21.32 -7.45
C THR A 24 -4.89 22.85 -7.57
N ASN A 25 -6.02 23.53 -7.31
CA ASN A 25 -6.08 24.99 -7.31
C ASN A 25 -5.36 25.63 -6.11
N GLN A 26 -5.35 25.02 -4.92
CA GLN A 26 -4.56 25.51 -3.80
C GLN A 26 -3.05 25.32 -4.01
N ALA A 27 -2.63 24.22 -4.62
CA ALA A 27 -1.23 24.01 -5.00
C ALA A 27 -0.78 24.99 -6.11
N ALA A 28 -1.67 25.37 -7.03
CA ALA A 28 -1.41 26.38 -8.05
C ALA A 28 -1.35 27.83 -7.48
N ALA A 29 -2.05 28.10 -6.37
CA ALA A 29 -2.04 29.41 -5.73
C ALA A 29 -0.80 29.66 -4.85
N SER A 30 -0.04 28.64 -4.48
CA SER A 30 1.22 28.75 -3.71
C SER A 30 2.47 28.87 -4.59
N GLY A 31 2.39 29.53 -5.73
CA GLY A 31 3.54 29.96 -6.57
C GLY A 31 4.45 28.84 -7.03
N THR A 32 4.16 28.34 -8.24
CA THR A 32 5.10 27.65 -9.15
C THR A 32 5.85 26.43 -8.64
N LEU A 33 5.12 25.39 -8.26
CA LEU A 33 5.69 24.04 -8.21
C LEU A 33 5.71 23.46 -9.65
N VAL A 34 6.54 24.06 -10.54
CA VAL A 34 6.71 23.57 -11.90
C VAL A 34 7.54 22.29 -11.84
N LEU A 35 6.98 21.21 -12.36
CA LEU A 35 7.72 19.96 -12.53
C LEU A 35 8.83 20.17 -13.56
N LYS A 36 10.10 20.02 -13.16
CA LYS A 36 11.26 20.18 -14.03
C LYS A 36 11.59 18.86 -14.71
N PRO A 37 12.02 18.88 -15.99
CA PRO A 37 12.36 17.65 -16.72
C PRO A 37 13.53 16.85 -16.12
N ASP A 38 14.39 17.48 -15.34
CA ASP A 38 15.56 16.91 -14.67
C ASP A 38 15.29 16.53 -13.20
N ASP A 39 14.11 16.84 -12.65
CA ASP A 39 13.69 16.40 -11.32
C ASP A 39 13.04 15.01 -11.38
N PHE A 40 13.87 13.96 -11.50
CA PHE A 40 13.41 12.58 -11.56
C PHE A 40 12.66 12.14 -10.29
N VAL A 41 13.00 12.70 -9.13
CA VAL A 41 12.32 12.41 -7.87
C VAL A 41 10.92 13.01 -7.88
N GLY A 42 10.78 14.29 -8.21
CA GLY A 42 9.49 14.95 -8.36
C GLY A 42 8.61 14.30 -9.44
N ILE A 43 9.21 13.90 -10.57
CA ILE A 43 8.52 13.14 -11.63
C ILE A 43 8.02 11.80 -11.09
N SER A 44 8.83 11.07 -10.31
CA SER A 44 8.41 9.79 -9.73
C SER A 44 7.24 9.94 -8.76
N PHE A 45 7.23 10.96 -7.90
CA PHE A 45 6.08 11.26 -7.03
C PHE A 45 4.80 11.51 -7.83
N TRP A 46 4.88 12.30 -8.91
CA TRP A 46 3.73 12.62 -9.73
C TRP A 46 3.21 11.40 -10.50
N LEU A 47 4.09 10.65 -11.14
CA LEU A 47 3.75 9.44 -11.88
C LEU A 47 3.01 8.45 -10.98
N ILE A 48 3.53 8.24 -9.77
CA ILE A 48 2.95 7.27 -8.83
C ILE A 48 1.64 7.77 -8.26
N SER A 49 1.50 9.07 -7.96
CA SER A 49 0.21 9.66 -7.57
C SER A 49 -0.88 9.35 -8.59
N MET A 50 -0.60 9.56 -9.88
CA MET A 50 -1.57 9.32 -10.95
C MET A 50 -1.88 7.84 -11.13
N ALA A 51 -0.87 6.98 -11.05
CA ALA A 51 -1.07 5.53 -11.13
C ALA A 51 -1.91 4.99 -9.96
N LEU A 52 -1.71 5.51 -8.76
CA LEU A 52 -2.50 5.15 -7.58
C LEU A 52 -3.95 5.66 -7.68
N VAL A 53 -4.18 6.88 -8.19
CA VAL A 53 -5.54 7.38 -8.48
C VAL A 53 -6.24 6.49 -9.49
N ALA A 54 -5.59 6.15 -10.60
CA ALA A 54 -6.14 5.26 -11.61
C ALA A 54 -6.48 3.87 -11.03
N SER A 55 -5.60 3.31 -10.21
CA SER A 55 -5.82 2.03 -9.53
C SER A 55 -6.98 2.09 -8.54
N THR A 56 -7.13 3.20 -7.81
CA THR A 56 -8.27 3.43 -6.91
C THR A 56 -9.60 3.38 -7.65
N VAL A 57 -9.69 4.12 -8.76
CA VAL A 57 -10.89 4.13 -9.60
C VAL A 57 -11.18 2.73 -10.14
N PHE A 58 -10.15 2.03 -10.62
CA PHE A 58 -10.26 0.66 -11.13
C PHE A 58 -10.83 -0.28 -10.05
N PHE A 59 -10.26 -0.34 -8.86
CA PHE A 59 -10.72 -1.26 -7.82
C PHE A 59 -12.15 -0.96 -7.35
N PHE A 60 -12.55 0.30 -7.25
CA PHE A 60 -13.91 0.65 -6.87
C PHE A 60 -14.94 0.33 -7.96
N LEU A 61 -14.60 0.48 -9.25
CA LEU A 61 -15.48 0.09 -10.35
C LEU A 61 -15.59 -1.44 -10.46
N GLU A 62 -14.46 -2.15 -10.37
CA GLU A 62 -14.42 -3.60 -10.48
C GLU A 62 -15.09 -4.33 -9.30
N ARG A 63 -15.29 -3.63 -8.18
CA ARG A 63 -16.03 -4.14 -7.02
C ARG A 63 -17.45 -4.62 -7.38
N ASP A 64 -18.07 -4.06 -8.40
CA ASP A 64 -19.41 -4.47 -8.83
C ASP A 64 -19.42 -5.78 -9.64
N ARG A 65 -18.30 -6.19 -10.17
CA ARG A 65 -18.14 -7.43 -10.95
C ARG A 65 -18.01 -8.68 -10.08
N VAL A 66 -17.65 -8.53 -8.81
CA VAL A 66 -17.36 -9.65 -7.92
C VAL A 66 -18.52 -9.98 -6.99
N SER A 67 -18.60 -11.24 -6.56
CA SER A 67 -19.59 -11.69 -5.58
C SER A 67 -19.42 -11.00 -4.22
N ALA A 68 -20.48 -10.99 -3.41
CA ALA A 68 -20.52 -10.25 -2.15
C ALA A 68 -19.36 -10.55 -1.20
N LYS A 69 -18.90 -11.80 -1.17
CA LYS A 69 -17.79 -12.24 -0.29
C LYS A 69 -16.44 -11.59 -0.62
N TRP A 70 -16.24 -11.08 -1.85
CA TRP A 70 -15.01 -10.45 -2.31
C TRP A 70 -15.05 -8.91 -2.30
N LYS A 71 -16.24 -8.31 -2.12
CA LYS A 71 -16.41 -6.85 -2.21
C LYS A 71 -15.59 -6.08 -1.18
N THR A 72 -15.42 -6.63 0.01
CA THR A 72 -14.62 -6.00 1.07
C THR A 72 -13.16 -5.93 0.68
N SER A 73 -12.58 -7.00 0.13
CA SER A 73 -11.20 -7.01 -0.36
C SER A 73 -10.96 -5.95 -1.44
N LEU A 74 -11.81 -5.87 -2.47
CA LEU A 74 -11.65 -4.82 -3.48
C LEU A 74 -11.84 -3.40 -2.91
N THR A 75 -12.68 -3.23 -1.89
CA THR A 75 -12.81 -1.95 -1.19
C THR A 75 -11.52 -1.60 -0.46
N VAL A 76 -10.91 -2.56 0.24
CA VAL A 76 -9.63 -2.36 0.95
C VAL A 76 -8.50 -2.06 -0.04
N SER A 77 -8.39 -2.79 -1.16
CA SER A 77 -7.42 -2.48 -2.22
C SER A 77 -7.58 -1.06 -2.77
N GLY A 78 -8.84 -0.61 -2.98
CA GLY A 78 -9.14 0.77 -3.37
C GLY A 78 -8.77 1.79 -2.31
N LEU A 79 -8.97 1.49 -1.01
CA LEU A 79 -8.58 2.38 0.09
C LEU A 79 -7.06 2.48 0.24
N VAL A 80 -6.33 1.38 0.07
CA VAL A 80 -4.86 1.39 0.08
C VAL A 80 -4.31 2.34 -0.98
N THR A 81 -4.79 2.21 -2.21
CA THR A 81 -4.32 3.06 -3.32
C THR A 81 -4.79 4.51 -3.17
N LEU A 82 -5.99 4.76 -2.64
CA LEU A 82 -6.53 6.10 -2.38
C LEU A 82 -5.71 6.84 -1.33
N VAL A 83 -5.48 6.22 -0.17
CA VAL A 83 -4.71 6.84 0.92
C VAL A 83 -3.30 7.15 0.45
N ALA A 84 -2.65 6.20 -0.23
CA ALA A 84 -1.34 6.42 -0.80
C ALA A 84 -1.34 7.56 -1.84
N ALA A 85 -2.30 7.60 -2.77
CA ALA A 85 -2.38 8.68 -3.76
C ALA A 85 -2.41 10.06 -3.12
N VAL A 86 -3.25 10.26 -2.09
CA VAL A 86 -3.34 11.53 -1.37
C VAL A 86 -2.02 11.89 -0.69
N HIS A 87 -1.37 10.95 0.00
CA HIS A 87 -0.09 11.20 0.65
C HIS A 87 1.03 11.51 -0.33
N TYR A 88 1.03 10.88 -1.52
CA TYR A 88 2.02 11.13 -2.55
C TYR A 88 1.97 12.56 -3.10
N PHE A 89 0.80 13.21 -3.15
CA PHE A 89 0.69 14.65 -3.47
C PHE A 89 1.41 15.49 -2.42
N TYR A 90 1.17 15.24 -1.13
CA TYR A 90 1.84 15.98 -0.04
C TYR A 90 3.33 15.67 0.05
N MET A 91 3.73 14.42 -0.16
CA MET A 91 5.15 14.03 -0.19
C MET A 91 5.92 14.73 -1.31
N ARG A 92 5.28 14.87 -2.49
CA ARG A 92 5.84 15.64 -3.59
C ARG A 92 6.05 17.10 -3.20
N ASP A 93 5.08 17.73 -2.56
CA ASP A 93 5.18 19.14 -2.16
C ASP A 93 6.31 19.35 -1.15
N VAL A 94 6.49 18.45 -0.20
CA VAL A 94 7.64 18.46 0.71
C VAL A 94 8.95 18.36 -0.07
N TRP A 95 9.05 17.41 -1.02
CA TRP A 95 10.25 17.24 -1.83
C TRP A 95 10.59 18.50 -2.64
N VAL A 96 9.64 19.05 -3.38
CA VAL A 96 9.86 20.22 -4.25
C VAL A 96 10.22 21.46 -3.44
N THR A 97 9.66 21.64 -2.24
CA THR A 97 9.92 22.82 -1.40
C THR A 97 11.19 22.71 -0.57
N THR A 98 11.57 21.50 -0.14
CA THR A 98 12.67 21.34 0.83
C THR A 98 13.86 20.53 0.29
N GLY A 99 13.71 19.78 -0.78
CA GLY A 99 14.70 18.80 -1.26
C GLY A 99 14.95 17.64 -0.30
N SER A 100 14.10 17.48 0.72
CA SER A 100 14.28 16.48 1.78
C SER A 100 13.29 15.32 1.64
N THR A 101 13.66 14.17 2.18
CA THR A 101 12.78 12.99 2.24
C THR A 101 11.55 13.29 3.10
N PRO A 102 10.31 13.06 2.59
CA PRO A 102 9.07 13.34 3.30
C PRO A 102 8.72 12.25 4.33
N THR A 103 9.64 11.95 5.25
CA THR A 103 9.57 10.80 6.19
C THR A 103 8.25 10.74 6.96
N VAL A 104 7.79 11.87 7.51
CA VAL A 104 6.56 11.90 8.33
C VAL A 104 5.33 11.49 7.50
N PHE A 105 5.14 12.08 6.32
CA PHE A 105 4.01 11.73 5.44
C PHE A 105 4.08 10.30 4.95
N ARG A 106 5.28 9.80 4.69
CA ARG A 106 5.50 8.41 4.26
C ARG A 106 5.10 7.42 5.35
N TYR A 107 5.48 7.67 6.61
CA TYR A 107 5.07 6.81 7.72
C TYR A 107 3.58 6.93 8.08
N ILE A 108 2.95 8.10 7.92
CA ILE A 108 1.50 8.22 8.07
C ILE A 108 0.79 7.38 7.00
N ASP A 109 1.25 7.44 5.74
CA ASP A 109 0.74 6.57 4.67
C ASP A 109 0.89 5.09 5.04
N TRP A 110 2.09 4.67 5.40
CA TRP A 110 2.37 3.27 5.72
C TRP A 110 1.62 2.77 6.95
N LEU A 111 1.46 3.60 8.00
CA LEU A 111 0.69 3.24 9.20
C LEU A 111 -0.80 2.99 8.91
N ILE A 112 -1.31 3.47 7.79
CA ILE A 112 -2.67 3.20 7.33
C ILE A 112 -2.68 2.08 6.29
N THR A 113 -1.85 2.20 5.24
CA THR A 113 -1.93 1.32 4.08
C THR A 113 -1.35 -0.08 4.32
N VAL A 114 -0.27 -0.21 5.11
CA VAL A 114 0.36 -1.51 5.36
C VAL A 114 -0.50 -2.42 6.26
N PRO A 115 -1.14 -1.94 7.33
CA PRO A 115 -2.18 -2.71 8.03
C PRO A 115 -3.30 -3.18 7.10
N LEU A 116 -3.78 -2.33 6.19
CA LEU A 116 -4.80 -2.70 5.21
C LEU A 116 -4.32 -3.82 4.28
N LEU A 117 -3.07 -3.78 3.80
CA LEU A 117 -2.49 -4.87 3.01
C LEU A 117 -2.38 -6.17 3.81
N MET A 118 -2.09 -6.11 5.10
CA MET A 118 -2.06 -7.31 5.97
C MET A 118 -3.45 -7.87 6.24
N ILE A 119 -4.45 -7.00 6.39
CA ILE A 119 -5.86 -7.41 6.51
C ILE A 119 -6.30 -8.22 5.28
N GLU A 120 -5.76 -7.95 4.10
CA GLU A 120 -6.11 -8.70 2.89
C GLU A 120 -5.75 -10.19 2.98
N PHE A 121 -4.66 -10.58 3.64
CA PHE A 121 -4.40 -12.00 3.90
C PHE A 121 -5.49 -12.65 4.74
N TYR A 122 -6.03 -11.92 5.72
CA TYR A 122 -7.16 -12.39 6.51
C TYR A 122 -8.45 -12.46 5.68
N LEU A 123 -8.72 -11.44 4.85
CA LEU A 123 -9.94 -11.32 4.06
C LEU A 123 -10.04 -12.38 2.96
N ILE A 124 -8.97 -12.63 2.21
CA ILE A 124 -9.00 -13.66 1.15
C ILE A 124 -9.23 -15.06 1.72
N LEU A 125 -8.69 -15.36 2.91
CA LEU A 125 -8.96 -16.60 3.60
C LEU A 125 -10.37 -16.64 4.17
N SER A 126 -10.88 -15.51 4.69
CA SER A 126 -12.22 -15.39 5.24
C SER A 126 -13.32 -15.51 4.17
N ALA A 127 -13.01 -15.22 2.91
CA ALA A 127 -13.92 -15.40 1.79
C ALA A 127 -14.19 -16.89 1.48
N ILE A 128 -13.33 -17.81 1.95
CA ILE A 128 -13.41 -19.25 1.62
C ILE A 128 -13.51 -20.16 2.85
N ALA A 129 -13.14 -19.69 4.04
CA ALA A 129 -13.14 -20.48 5.27
C ALA A 129 -13.38 -19.60 6.49
N LYS A 130 -13.76 -20.23 7.62
CA LYS A 130 -13.78 -19.55 8.93
C LYS A 130 -12.34 -19.40 9.42
N VAL A 131 -11.87 -18.14 9.55
CA VAL A 131 -10.53 -17.78 10.02
C VAL A 131 -10.60 -17.26 11.45
N PRO A 132 -9.77 -17.78 12.38
CA PRO A 132 -9.68 -17.23 13.72
C PRO A 132 -9.19 -15.78 13.73
N THR A 133 -9.76 -14.94 14.59
CA THR A 133 -9.36 -13.53 14.73
C THR A 133 -7.90 -13.36 15.19
N GLY A 134 -7.31 -14.39 15.77
CA GLY A 134 -5.90 -14.43 16.12
C GLY A 134 -4.96 -14.20 14.93
N VAL A 135 -5.32 -14.68 13.72
CA VAL A 135 -4.55 -14.42 12.50
C VAL A 135 -4.50 -12.92 12.19
N PHE A 136 -5.65 -12.25 12.25
CA PHE A 136 -5.74 -10.80 12.07
C PHE A 136 -4.82 -10.04 13.03
N TRP A 137 -4.93 -10.36 14.34
CA TRP A 137 -4.15 -9.63 15.35
C TRP A 137 -2.65 -9.89 15.27
N ARG A 138 -2.22 -11.09 14.90
CA ARG A 138 -0.78 -11.38 14.71
C ARG A 138 -0.20 -10.57 13.56
N LEU A 139 -0.89 -10.51 12.43
CA LEU A 139 -0.47 -9.68 11.29
C LEU A 139 -0.46 -8.20 11.65
N MET A 140 -1.48 -7.71 12.36
CA MET A 140 -1.58 -6.33 12.80
C MET A 140 -0.45 -5.94 13.76
N ILE A 141 -0.19 -6.76 14.78
CA ILE A 141 0.86 -6.49 15.77
C ILE A 141 2.25 -6.47 15.10
N GLY A 142 2.53 -7.46 14.25
CA GLY A 142 3.79 -7.48 13.48
C GLY A 142 3.97 -6.21 12.65
N THR A 143 2.91 -5.77 11.99
CA THR A 143 2.90 -4.54 11.19
C THR A 143 3.18 -3.29 12.03
N LEU A 144 2.52 -3.15 13.17
CA LEU A 144 2.72 -1.99 14.04
C LEU A 144 4.13 -1.96 14.64
N ILE A 145 4.66 -3.11 15.07
CA ILE A 145 6.05 -3.21 15.56
C ILE A 145 7.03 -2.79 14.47
N MET A 146 6.84 -3.30 13.24
CA MET A 146 7.68 -2.98 12.09
C MET A 146 7.68 -1.48 11.79
N LEU A 147 6.50 -0.87 11.67
CA LEU A 147 6.37 0.52 11.23
C LEU A 147 6.74 1.51 12.33
N VAL A 148 6.30 1.30 13.56
CA VAL A 148 6.66 2.18 14.70
C VAL A 148 8.15 2.10 14.97
N GLY A 149 8.75 0.90 14.96
CA GLY A 149 10.19 0.74 15.10
C GLY A 149 10.97 1.51 14.04
N GLY A 150 10.62 1.35 12.77
CA GLY A 150 11.24 2.08 11.65
C GLY A 150 11.10 3.59 11.81
N TYR A 151 9.90 4.08 12.10
CA TYR A 151 9.64 5.51 12.30
C TYR A 151 10.48 6.14 13.40
N LEU A 152 10.55 5.49 14.56
CA LEU A 152 11.31 6.01 15.70
C LEU A 152 12.81 6.18 15.38
N GLY A 153 13.36 5.31 14.52
CA GLY A 153 14.72 5.46 14.02
C GLY A 153 14.87 6.59 13.03
N GLU A 154 14.09 6.59 11.94
CA GLU A 154 14.20 7.59 10.88
C GLU A 154 13.85 9.01 11.35
N ALA A 155 12.94 9.14 12.30
CA ALA A 155 12.58 10.42 12.92
C ALA A 155 13.56 10.88 14.03
N GLY A 156 14.58 10.09 14.34
CA GLY A 156 15.62 10.45 15.33
C GLY A 156 15.23 10.28 16.79
N TYR A 157 14.11 9.58 17.08
CA TYR A 157 13.67 9.32 18.46
C TYR A 157 14.37 8.10 19.10
N MET A 158 15.02 7.26 18.29
CA MET A 158 15.67 6.03 18.74
C MET A 158 16.99 5.83 17.99
N ASN A 159 17.93 5.07 18.60
CA ASN A 159 19.12 4.63 17.90
C ASN A 159 18.76 3.88 16.62
N LEU A 160 19.37 4.25 15.49
CA LEU A 160 19.05 3.73 14.16
C LEU A 160 19.16 2.21 14.05
N TRP A 161 20.21 1.61 14.65
CA TRP A 161 20.42 0.16 14.61
C TRP A 161 19.38 -0.59 15.44
N LEU A 162 19.04 -0.05 16.63
CA LEU A 162 18.00 -0.64 17.48
C LEU A 162 16.64 -0.57 16.79
N ALA A 163 16.30 0.57 16.20
CA ALA A 163 15.06 0.80 15.46
C ALA A 163 14.96 -0.15 14.25
N PHE A 164 16.05 -0.30 13.49
CA PHE A 164 16.15 -1.26 12.41
C PHE A 164 15.90 -2.69 12.87
N GLY A 165 16.55 -3.11 13.96
CA GLY A 165 16.36 -4.44 14.55
C GLY A 165 14.91 -4.72 14.97
N ILE A 166 14.24 -3.75 15.60
CA ILE A 166 12.82 -3.84 15.98
C ILE A 166 11.94 -3.95 14.73
N GLY A 167 12.19 -3.11 13.71
CA GLY A 167 11.47 -3.18 12.45
C GLY A 167 11.61 -4.53 11.74
N MET A 168 12.83 -5.05 11.67
CA MET A 168 13.13 -6.37 11.10
C MET A 168 12.45 -7.51 11.88
N ALA A 169 12.40 -7.42 13.22
CA ALA A 169 11.69 -8.41 14.05
C ALA A 169 10.18 -8.41 13.77
N GLY A 170 9.55 -7.23 13.62
CA GLY A 170 8.15 -7.11 13.24
C GLY A 170 7.87 -7.73 11.86
N TRP A 171 8.72 -7.46 10.87
CA TRP A 171 8.61 -8.05 9.54
C TRP A 171 8.83 -9.58 9.56
N ALA A 172 9.82 -10.06 10.26
CA ALA A 172 10.07 -11.50 10.43
C ALA A 172 8.86 -12.21 11.07
N TYR A 173 8.18 -11.57 12.03
CA TYR A 173 6.97 -12.10 12.64
C TYR A 173 5.81 -12.21 11.64
N ILE A 174 5.63 -11.20 10.77
CA ILE A 174 4.66 -11.26 9.66
C ILE A 174 5.00 -12.43 8.73
N LEU A 175 6.28 -12.54 8.31
CA LEU A 175 6.72 -13.63 7.44
C LEU A 175 6.46 -15.00 8.08
N TYR A 176 6.75 -15.17 9.36
CA TYR A 176 6.42 -16.41 10.06
C TYR A 176 4.93 -16.76 9.94
N GLU A 177 4.02 -15.80 10.18
CA GLU A 177 2.57 -16.05 10.10
C GLU A 177 2.14 -16.48 8.70
N ILE A 178 2.62 -15.81 7.64
CA ILE A 178 2.20 -16.09 6.26
C ILE A 178 2.92 -17.30 5.63
N PHE A 179 4.05 -17.78 6.18
CA PHE A 179 4.77 -18.96 5.67
C PHE A 179 4.58 -20.22 6.53
N ALA A 180 4.51 -20.10 7.84
CA ALA A 180 4.50 -21.22 8.77
C ALA A 180 3.38 -21.16 9.82
N GLY A 181 2.76 -19.99 9.99
CA GLY A 181 1.71 -19.74 10.97
C GLY A 181 0.35 -20.31 10.57
N GLU A 182 -0.66 -19.88 11.29
CA GLU A 182 -2.04 -20.37 11.12
C GLU A 182 -2.63 -19.93 9.76
N ALA A 183 -2.30 -18.70 9.27
CA ALA A 183 -2.72 -18.23 7.96
C ALA A 183 -2.25 -19.17 6.83
N SER A 184 -0.96 -19.58 6.87
CA SER A 184 -0.39 -20.52 5.90
C SER A 184 -1.07 -21.88 5.95
N LYS A 185 -1.34 -22.41 7.14
CA LYS A 185 -2.01 -23.70 7.34
C LYS A 185 -3.44 -23.70 6.79
N ILE A 186 -4.20 -22.63 7.08
CA ILE A 186 -5.56 -22.47 6.55
C ILE A 186 -5.54 -22.41 5.03
N ASN A 187 -4.62 -21.63 4.45
CA ASN A 187 -4.45 -21.54 2.99
C ASN A 187 -4.19 -22.93 2.39
N ALA A 188 -3.23 -23.67 2.91
CA ALA A 188 -2.86 -24.98 2.38
C ALA A 188 -3.96 -26.03 2.51
N GLN A 189 -4.76 -25.99 3.58
CA GLN A 189 -5.74 -27.04 3.90
C GLN A 189 -7.14 -26.75 3.36
N LYS A 190 -7.53 -25.48 3.21
CA LYS A 190 -8.94 -25.09 2.97
C LYS A 190 -9.13 -24.25 1.70
N ALA A 191 -8.09 -23.61 1.18
CA ALA A 191 -8.23 -22.75 0.04
C ALA A 191 -8.28 -23.51 -1.29
N PRO A 192 -9.11 -23.12 -2.26
CA PRO A 192 -9.04 -23.61 -3.62
C PRO A 192 -7.74 -23.16 -4.29
N ALA A 193 -7.33 -23.81 -5.36
CA ALA A 193 -6.04 -23.58 -6.04
C ALA A 193 -5.82 -22.11 -6.46
N SER A 194 -6.89 -21.42 -6.90
CA SER A 194 -6.89 -20.00 -7.25
C SER A 194 -6.49 -19.11 -6.06
N VAL A 195 -7.10 -19.34 -4.88
CA VAL A 195 -6.81 -18.59 -3.65
C VAL A 195 -5.42 -18.95 -3.11
N GLN A 196 -5.02 -20.23 -3.18
CA GLN A 196 -3.66 -20.65 -2.81
C GLN A 196 -2.60 -19.94 -3.66
N SER A 197 -2.83 -19.83 -4.97
CA SER A 197 -1.93 -19.12 -5.90
C SER A 197 -1.84 -17.63 -5.55
N ALA A 198 -2.99 -16.97 -5.33
CA ALA A 198 -3.03 -15.56 -4.93
C ALA A 198 -2.30 -15.34 -3.59
N PHE A 199 -2.59 -16.13 -2.56
CA PHE A 199 -1.92 -16.07 -1.27
C PHE A 199 -0.40 -16.27 -1.41
N ASN A 200 0.03 -17.24 -2.23
CA ASN A 200 1.44 -17.48 -2.49
C ASN A 200 2.12 -16.28 -3.17
N THR A 201 1.47 -15.66 -4.14
CA THR A 201 2.01 -14.48 -4.82
C THR A 201 2.09 -13.28 -3.85
N MET A 202 1.03 -13.04 -3.06
CA MET A 202 1.01 -11.98 -2.05
C MET A 202 2.13 -12.13 -1.02
N ARG A 203 2.38 -13.35 -0.48
CA ARG A 203 3.47 -13.56 0.48
C ARG A 203 4.86 -13.32 -0.12
N TRP A 204 5.05 -13.58 -1.44
CA TRP A 204 6.31 -13.24 -2.11
C TRP A 204 6.47 -11.74 -2.34
N ILE A 205 5.39 -11.00 -2.56
CA ILE A 205 5.42 -9.52 -2.58
C ILE A 205 5.87 -9.01 -1.22
N VAL A 206 5.29 -9.52 -0.11
CA VAL A 206 5.67 -9.13 1.25
C VAL A 206 7.11 -9.54 1.60
N THR A 207 7.64 -10.58 0.97
CA THR A 207 9.02 -11.03 1.20
C THR A 207 10.02 -10.24 0.34
N ILE A 208 9.87 -10.29 -0.98
CA ILE A 208 10.84 -9.72 -1.93
C ILE A 208 10.55 -8.24 -2.15
N GLY A 209 9.29 -7.89 -2.40
CA GLY A 209 8.89 -6.50 -2.65
C GLY A 209 9.11 -5.61 -1.43
N TRP A 210 8.85 -6.12 -0.22
CA TRP A 210 9.06 -5.34 1.00
C TRP A 210 10.52 -5.34 1.48
N ALA A 211 11.37 -6.26 1.04
CA ALA A 211 12.80 -6.20 1.33
C ALA A 211 13.47 -4.91 0.82
N ILE A 212 12.87 -4.25 -0.17
CA ILE A 212 13.32 -2.97 -0.71
C ILE A 212 13.36 -1.88 0.39
N TYR A 213 12.37 -1.86 1.30
CA TYR A 213 12.29 -0.83 2.35
C TYR A 213 13.41 -0.94 3.40
N PRO A 214 13.68 -2.09 4.05
CA PRO A 214 14.82 -2.21 4.95
C PRO A 214 16.17 -2.06 4.23
N LEU A 215 16.31 -2.43 2.95
CA LEU A 215 17.50 -2.12 2.17
C LEU A 215 17.66 -0.61 1.96
N GLY A 216 16.58 0.10 1.65
CA GLY A 216 16.58 1.56 1.55
C GLY A 216 16.96 2.21 2.88
N TYR A 217 16.39 1.74 4.00
CA TYR A 217 16.76 2.20 5.33
C TYR A 217 18.24 1.98 5.62
N PHE A 218 18.74 0.76 5.35
CA PHE A 218 20.14 0.41 5.57
C PHE A 218 21.08 1.35 4.81
N PHE A 219 20.89 1.50 3.49
CA PHE A 219 21.75 2.36 2.67
C PHE A 219 21.50 3.85 2.91
N GLY A 220 20.29 4.27 3.24
CA GLY A 220 19.94 5.67 3.47
C GLY A 220 20.41 6.22 4.81
N TYR A 221 20.41 5.39 5.86
CA TYR A 221 20.64 5.86 7.22
C TYR A 221 21.79 5.17 7.97
N LEU A 222 22.11 3.92 7.66
CA LEU A 222 23.08 3.14 8.44
C LEU A 222 24.51 3.15 7.87
N THR A 223 24.66 3.44 6.56
CA THR A 223 25.99 3.43 5.91
C THR A 223 26.75 4.74 5.99
N GLY A 224 26.15 5.81 6.52
CA GLY A 224 26.78 7.14 6.60
C GLY A 224 26.99 7.82 5.24
N SER A 225 26.23 7.42 4.22
CA SER A 225 26.29 8.01 2.88
C SER A 225 25.92 9.50 2.88
N SER A 226 26.37 10.26 1.85
CA SER A 226 26.06 11.68 1.72
C SER A 226 24.55 11.94 1.73
N PRO A 227 24.04 12.88 2.56
CA PRO A 227 22.61 13.10 2.74
C PRO A 227 21.82 13.33 1.45
N THR A 228 22.37 14.10 0.51
CA THR A 228 21.65 14.51 -0.71
C THR A 228 21.50 13.35 -1.71
N ASN A 229 22.57 12.62 -1.99
CA ASN A 229 22.51 11.49 -2.93
C ASN A 229 21.69 10.33 -2.38
N SER A 230 21.77 10.10 -1.06
CA SER A 230 20.96 9.09 -0.38
C SER A 230 19.48 9.43 -0.43
N ALA A 231 19.10 10.71 -0.23
CA ALA A 231 17.70 11.15 -0.30
C ALA A 231 17.09 10.95 -1.68
N ASN A 232 17.81 11.28 -2.76
CA ASN A 232 17.32 11.08 -4.12
C ASN A 232 17.05 9.61 -4.43
N ALA A 233 18.06 8.76 -4.19
CA ALA A 233 17.95 7.33 -4.45
C ALA A 233 16.86 6.68 -3.58
N LEU A 234 16.81 7.04 -2.29
CA LEU A 234 15.84 6.53 -1.34
C LEU A 234 14.40 6.86 -1.78
N ASN A 235 14.12 8.10 -2.17
CA ASN A 235 12.79 8.51 -2.62
C ASN A 235 12.37 7.77 -3.88
N ILE A 236 13.22 7.65 -4.90
CA ILE A 236 12.90 6.92 -6.13
C ILE A 236 12.61 5.44 -5.81
N ILE A 237 13.47 4.80 -5.01
CA ILE A 237 13.34 3.40 -4.64
C ILE A 237 12.04 3.16 -3.88
N TYR A 238 11.73 3.97 -2.85
CA TYR A 238 10.51 3.84 -2.08
C TYR A 238 9.25 4.14 -2.91
N ASN A 239 9.32 5.13 -3.80
CA ASN A 239 8.22 5.48 -4.67
C ASN A 239 7.88 4.32 -5.62
N LEU A 240 8.88 3.72 -6.28
CA LEU A 240 8.67 2.57 -7.15
C LEU A 240 8.20 1.33 -6.37
N ALA A 241 8.76 1.10 -5.17
CA ALA A 241 8.33 0.00 -4.32
C ALA A 241 6.86 0.14 -3.91
N ASP A 242 6.42 1.33 -3.52
CA ASP A 242 5.02 1.58 -3.17
C ASP A 242 4.08 1.34 -4.35
N LEU A 243 4.43 1.82 -5.56
CA LEU A 243 3.64 1.56 -6.75
C LEU A 243 3.47 0.06 -7.00
N LEU A 244 4.59 -0.66 -7.05
CA LEU A 244 4.58 -2.10 -7.35
C LEU A 244 3.86 -2.88 -6.26
N ASN A 245 4.22 -2.67 -5.00
CA ASN A 245 3.68 -3.45 -3.89
C ASN A 245 2.19 -3.20 -3.66
N LYS A 246 1.71 -1.95 -3.78
CA LYS A 246 0.30 -1.62 -3.54
C LYS A 246 -0.59 -2.00 -4.72
N VAL A 247 -0.19 -1.64 -5.95
CA VAL A 247 -1.00 -1.91 -7.15
C VAL A 247 -1.00 -3.38 -7.49
N ALA A 248 0.18 -4.04 -7.52
CA ALA A 248 0.26 -5.48 -7.83
C ALA A 248 -0.50 -6.32 -6.80
N PHE A 249 -0.41 -5.96 -5.51
CA PHE A 249 -1.14 -6.64 -4.45
C PHE A 249 -2.66 -6.59 -4.68
N GLY A 250 -3.20 -5.39 -4.96
CA GLY A 250 -4.62 -5.21 -5.28
C GLY A 250 -5.05 -5.94 -6.55
N LEU A 251 -4.21 -5.97 -7.60
CA LEU A 251 -4.50 -6.69 -8.84
C LEU A 251 -4.57 -8.21 -8.64
N ILE A 252 -3.74 -8.78 -7.77
CA ILE A 252 -3.81 -10.21 -7.43
C ILE A 252 -5.14 -10.53 -6.73
N ILE A 253 -5.55 -9.68 -5.80
CA ILE A 253 -6.84 -9.82 -5.11
C ILE A 253 -8.00 -9.69 -6.09
N TRP A 254 -7.95 -8.71 -6.97
CA TRP A 254 -8.96 -8.53 -8.02
C TRP A 254 -9.04 -9.77 -8.92
N GLN A 255 -7.91 -10.28 -9.38
CA GLN A 255 -7.86 -11.45 -10.27
C GLN A 255 -8.51 -12.68 -9.63
N VAL A 256 -8.17 -12.99 -8.36
CA VAL A 256 -8.77 -14.14 -7.67
C VAL A 256 -10.26 -13.91 -7.39
N ALA A 257 -10.66 -12.70 -7.03
CA ALA A 257 -12.05 -12.36 -6.76
C ALA A 257 -12.94 -12.51 -8.01
N VAL A 258 -12.45 -12.08 -9.17
CA VAL A 258 -13.15 -12.25 -10.46
C VAL A 258 -13.21 -13.73 -10.84
N SER A 259 -12.08 -14.43 -10.81
CA SER A 259 -11.99 -15.85 -11.15
C SER A 259 -12.93 -16.73 -10.31
N GLU A 260 -12.94 -16.53 -8.99
CA GLU A 260 -13.84 -17.23 -8.07
C GLU A 260 -15.33 -16.87 -8.29
N THR A 261 -15.61 -15.64 -8.67
CA THR A 261 -16.97 -15.21 -8.97
C THR A 261 -17.50 -15.82 -10.25
N GLU A 262 -16.67 -15.93 -11.29
CA GLU A 262 -17.04 -16.54 -12.58
C GLU A 262 -17.16 -18.06 -12.45
N SER A 263 -16.28 -18.71 -11.69
CA SER A 263 -16.35 -20.16 -11.44
C SER A 263 -17.61 -20.57 -10.68
N ALA A 264 -18.12 -19.73 -9.79
CA ALA A 264 -19.35 -19.99 -9.05
C ALA A 264 -20.65 -19.81 -9.87
N LYS A 265 -20.57 -19.29 -11.11
CA LYS A 265 -21.69 -19.14 -12.03
C LYS A 265 -21.87 -20.33 -13.00
N LYS A 266 -20.82 -21.16 -13.09
CA LYS A 266 -20.81 -22.40 -13.90
C LYS A 266 -21.30 -23.57 -13.07
#